data_17ac7381031a4b29817ff721bd6924e8
#
_entry.id   17ac7381031a4b29817ff721bd6924e8
#
_cell.length_a   1.000
_cell.length_b   1.000
_cell.length_c   1.000
_cell.angle_alpha   90.00
_cell.angle_beta   90.00
_cell.angle_gamma   90.00
#
_symmetry.space_group_name_H-M   'P 1'
#
loop_
_entity.id
_entity.type
_entity.pdbx_description
1 polymer ?
#
loop_
_entity_poly.entity_id
_entity_poly.type
_entity_poly.pdbx_seq_one_letter_code
_entity_poly.pdbx_strand_id
1 'polypeptide(L)'
;AQTAFNNVRWELLELSEAEAWAGAAAVDQDDEVKQTWNGNYYNARGKRRSLVIQDLAYRRTRISHNLEAARLQRDIASANAYKGIAQAQIGQAQARKAIAEQRVKIAQLQQRFAEENRDFLDMREFSASLWYELAQQAKLIKQRYLDMATEVAFLMERAYNAETERSLHVIRYDYSRTSAKDLLGADMLLGDVDYFTLDHITTTKTKKIPVKKTISLGDSYAMAFQQLKTQGRCFFVTELAHFDREHPGFYLAKLRNVELVFVGITGATSIAGTLRNIGVSKFRKEDGTVTSRLYPSDVMALSQYDLRQDALAFRFNPNDLRLFENNGIETMWQIELPLNANDFDYSEILDVQLVLYYDGFFSPTLEQTVKAALPIKDTASRAFSMRLSFPDELFYLKNKGDAEVVFDAAMFPRNQTNFNRNQTTLKVSGKPAAISGLTLRLKSKIHGTELVLKTDAQGLITDVAPQPLNALRNQTLLDEWTIRITVDDNPTLVQGGTLDLSGISDVLAFFEYGFDYR
;
A
#
# COMPACT_ATOMS: atom_id res chain seq x y z
N ALA A 1 -7.55 4.86 -14.38
CA ALA A 1 -6.42 5.18 -13.51
C ALA A 1 -5.35 4.09 -13.59
N GLN A 2 -5.68 2.81 -13.40
CA GLN A 2 -4.73 1.68 -13.48
C GLN A 2 -4.04 1.60 -14.85
N THR A 3 -4.78 1.82 -15.93
CA THR A 3 -4.22 1.82 -17.30
C THR A 3 -3.23 2.96 -17.49
N ALA A 4 -3.53 4.16 -16.96
CA ALA A 4 -2.63 5.30 -17.01
C ALA A 4 -1.36 5.07 -16.16
N PHE A 5 -1.48 4.44 -15.00
CA PHE A 5 -0.35 4.08 -14.15
C PHE A 5 0.54 3.02 -14.82
N ASN A 6 -0.05 2.01 -15.43
CA ASN A 6 0.70 1.00 -16.18
C ASN A 6 1.41 1.60 -17.39
N ASN A 7 0.77 2.50 -18.13
CA ASN A 7 1.40 3.18 -19.26
C ASN A 7 2.61 4.03 -18.82
N VAL A 8 2.50 4.76 -17.71
CA VAL A 8 3.63 5.54 -17.16
C VAL A 8 4.75 4.62 -16.66
N ARG A 9 4.42 3.45 -16.11
CA ARG A 9 5.42 2.43 -15.74
C ARG A 9 6.16 1.88 -16.96
N TRP A 10 5.46 1.64 -18.07
CA TRP A 10 6.06 1.24 -19.33
C TRP A 10 6.95 2.35 -19.91
N GLU A 11 6.48 3.60 -19.93
CA GLU A 11 7.29 4.76 -20.37
C GLU A 11 8.57 4.92 -19.53
N LEU A 12 8.54 4.63 -18.22
CA LEU A 12 9.73 4.65 -17.35
C LEU A 12 10.71 3.51 -17.68
N LEU A 13 10.20 2.32 -18.02
CA LEU A 13 11.01 1.20 -18.48
C LEU A 13 11.67 1.50 -19.83
N GLU A 14 10.89 1.97 -20.80
CA GLU A 14 11.42 2.40 -22.10
C GLU A 14 12.47 3.52 -21.98
N LEU A 15 12.28 4.42 -21.01
CA LEU A 15 13.24 5.49 -20.74
C LEU A 15 14.55 4.94 -20.15
N SER A 16 14.47 3.95 -19.27
CA SER A 16 15.65 3.29 -18.70
C SER A 16 16.42 2.50 -19.76
N GLU A 17 15.72 1.86 -20.71
CA GLU A 17 16.33 1.21 -21.86
C GLU A 17 16.94 2.25 -22.82
N ALA A 18 16.25 3.36 -23.09
CA ALA A 18 16.77 4.44 -23.92
C ALA A 18 18.00 5.12 -23.29
N GLU A 19 18.05 5.26 -21.97
CA GLU A 19 19.22 5.75 -21.22
C GLU A 19 20.41 4.78 -21.37
N ALA A 20 20.17 3.50 -21.30
CA ALA A 20 21.18 2.45 -21.52
C ALA A 20 21.68 2.46 -22.98
N TRP A 21 20.77 2.59 -23.96
CA TRP A 21 21.11 2.69 -25.39
C TRP A 21 21.83 3.98 -25.72
N ALA A 22 21.44 5.13 -25.15
CA ALA A 22 22.13 6.40 -25.35
C ALA A 22 23.56 6.36 -24.76
N GLY A 23 23.74 5.65 -23.65
CA GLY A 23 25.05 5.36 -23.07
C GLY A 23 25.89 4.48 -23.99
N ALA A 24 25.33 3.41 -24.53
CA ALA A 24 25.99 2.48 -25.45
C ALA A 24 26.30 3.13 -26.80
N ALA A 25 25.33 3.84 -27.40
CA ALA A 25 25.53 4.55 -28.68
C ALA A 25 26.56 5.68 -28.58
N ALA A 26 26.70 6.33 -27.42
CA ALA A 26 27.75 7.31 -27.18
C ALA A 26 29.15 6.67 -27.11
N VAL A 27 29.23 5.38 -26.74
CA VAL A 27 30.48 4.61 -26.71
C VAL A 27 30.86 4.12 -28.11
N ASP A 28 29.90 3.64 -28.93
CA ASP A 28 30.13 3.17 -30.29
C ASP A 28 30.55 4.30 -31.25
N GLN A 29 29.94 5.47 -31.12
CA GLN A 29 30.37 6.64 -31.89
C GLN A 29 31.77 7.17 -31.48
N ASP A 30 32.25 6.81 -30.31
CA ASP A 30 33.60 7.18 -29.87
C ASP A 30 34.73 6.45 -30.61
N ASP A 31 34.50 5.24 -31.06
CA ASP A 31 35.52 4.46 -31.78
C ASP A 31 35.65 4.88 -33.26
N GLU A 32 34.58 5.34 -33.90
CA GLU A 32 34.63 5.89 -35.26
C GLU A 32 35.26 7.28 -35.34
N VAL A 33 35.17 8.09 -34.29
CA VAL A 33 35.62 9.49 -34.28
C VAL A 33 37.03 9.67 -33.71
N LYS A 34 37.64 8.62 -33.16
CA LYS A 34 39.07 8.61 -32.76
C LYS A 34 40.06 8.89 -33.90
N GLN A 35 39.59 8.90 -35.13
CA GLN A 35 40.43 9.16 -36.31
C GLN A 35 40.50 10.62 -36.76
N THR A 36 39.77 11.55 -36.16
CA THR A 36 39.79 12.97 -36.53
C THR A 36 40.35 13.84 -35.44
N TRP A 37 41.59 14.28 -35.64
CA TRP A 37 42.35 15.17 -34.75
C TRP A 37 41.80 16.59 -34.76
N ASN A 38 41.29 17.11 -33.64
CA ASN A 38 41.40 18.53 -33.23
C ASN A 38 40.73 18.80 -31.88
N GLY A 39 41.24 19.82 -31.14
CA GLY A 39 40.72 20.22 -29.81
C GLY A 39 39.23 20.61 -29.75
N ASN A 40 38.59 20.86 -30.90
CA ASN A 40 37.14 21.07 -31.01
C ASN A 40 36.31 19.80 -30.78
N TYR A 41 36.94 18.65 -30.86
CA TYR A 41 36.28 17.35 -30.65
C TYR A 41 35.78 17.18 -29.22
N TYR A 42 36.62 17.45 -28.24
CA TYR A 42 36.23 17.33 -26.83
C TYR A 42 35.12 18.32 -26.44
N ASN A 43 35.11 19.51 -27.02
CA ASN A 43 34.05 20.47 -26.79
C ASN A 43 32.72 20.07 -27.47
N ALA A 44 32.77 19.48 -28.65
CA ALA A 44 31.58 19.01 -29.35
C ALA A 44 30.98 17.78 -28.65
N ARG A 45 31.84 16.88 -28.16
CA ARG A 45 31.45 15.70 -27.36
C ARG A 45 30.81 16.10 -26.04
N GLY A 46 31.42 17.03 -25.31
CA GLY A 46 30.87 17.57 -24.07
C GLY A 46 29.50 18.21 -24.28
N LYS A 47 29.31 18.97 -25.38
CA LYS A 47 28.04 19.60 -25.74
C LYS A 47 26.98 18.56 -26.14
N ARG A 48 27.33 17.53 -26.92
CA ARG A 48 26.40 16.44 -27.27
C ARG A 48 25.95 15.65 -26.03
N ARG A 49 26.91 15.30 -25.17
CA ARG A 49 26.62 14.61 -23.90
C ARG A 49 25.74 15.46 -23.00
N SER A 50 26.02 16.76 -22.91
CA SER A 50 25.20 17.71 -22.17
C SER A 50 23.78 17.81 -22.73
N LEU A 51 23.62 17.83 -24.07
CA LEU A 51 22.30 17.89 -24.71
C LEU A 51 21.49 16.59 -24.49
N VAL A 52 22.14 15.42 -24.55
CA VAL A 52 21.48 14.14 -24.25
C VAL A 52 21.06 14.10 -22.79
N ILE A 53 21.93 14.50 -21.86
CA ILE A 53 21.60 14.59 -20.43
C ILE A 53 20.46 15.57 -20.18
N GLN A 54 20.44 16.72 -20.88
CA GLN A 54 19.35 17.69 -20.78
C GLN A 54 18.04 17.14 -21.35
N ASP A 55 18.09 16.41 -22.48
CA ASP A 55 16.90 15.77 -23.05
C ASP A 55 16.35 14.69 -22.13
N LEU A 56 17.22 13.86 -21.56
CA LEU A 56 16.84 12.85 -20.59
C LEU A 56 16.26 13.47 -19.29
N ALA A 57 16.86 14.55 -18.79
CA ALA A 57 16.33 15.30 -17.66
C ALA A 57 14.95 15.90 -17.97
N TYR A 58 14.76 16.45 -19.18
CA TYR A 58 13.48 16.95 -19.65
C TYR A 58 12.43 15.85 -19.76
N ARG A 59 12.81 14.69 -20.29
CA ARG A 59 11.92 13.51 -20.37
C ARG A 59 11.53 13.02 -18.98
N ARG A 60 12.48 12.94 -18.06
CA ARG A 60 12.20 12.60 -16.64
C ARG A 60 11.22 13.57 -16.00
N THR A 61 11.43 14.87 -16.22
CA THR A 61 10.52 15.92 -15.71
C THR A 61 9.12 15.77 -16.33
N ARG A 62 9.04 15.49 -17.64
CA ARG A 62 7.77 15.25 -18.33
C ARG A 62 7.06 14.02 -17.81
N ILE A 63 7.78 12.93 -17.56
CA ILE A 63 7.20 11.70 -17.00
C ILE A 63 6.75 11.95 -15.56
N SER A 64 7.53 12.68 -14.77
CA SER A 64 7.14 13.05 -13.42
C SER A 64 5.86 13.90 -13.40
N HIS A 65 5.73 14.86 -14.33
CA HIS A 65 4.50 15.65 -14.50
C HIS A 65 3.32 14.78 -14.97
N ASN A 66 3.55 13.83 -15.88
CA ASN A 66 2.51 12.90 -16.31
C ASN A 66 2.06 11.98 -15.16
N LEU A 67 3.01 11.54 -14.34
CA LEU A 67 2.71 10.77 -13.12
C LEU A 67 1.90 11.61 -12.12
N GLU A 68 2.27 12.87 -11.96
CA GLU A 68 1.56 13.79 -11.08
C GLU A 68 0.15 14.12 -11.62
N ALA A 69 0.03 14.31 -12.93
CA ALA A 69 -1.27 14.47 -13.59
C ALA A 69 -2.15 13.21 -13.45
N ALA A 70 -1.56 12.01 -13.59
CA ALA A 70 -2.28 10.76 -13.37
C ALA A 70 -2.67 10.56 -11.90
N ARG A 71 -1.87 11.05 -10.96
CA ARG A 71 -2.19 11.09 -9.53
C ARG A 71 -3.34 12.05 -9.25
N LEU A 72 -3.28 13.27 -9.81
CA LEU A 72 -4.36 14.25 -9.68
C LEU A 72 -5.68 13.76 -10.30
N GLN A 73 -5.62 13.10 -11.46
CA GLN A 73 -6.80 12.48 -12.06
C GLN A 73 -7.41 11.39 -11.16
N ARG A 74 -6.57 10.61 -10.50
CA ARG A 74 -7.03 9.60 -9.53
C ARG A 74 -7.61 10.26 -8.27
N ASP A 75 -6.98 11.34 -7.79
CA ASP A 75 -7.50 12.10 -6.64
C ASP A 75 -8.84 12.77 -6.99
N ILE A 76 -8.99 13.27 -8.22
CA ILE A 76 -10.27 13.77 -8.74
C ILE A 76 -11.31 12.64 -8.83
N ALA A 77 -10.92 11.46 -9.32
CA ALA A 77 -11.81 10.31 -9.38
C ALA A 77 -12.23 9.85 -7.98
N SER A 78 -11.30 9.82 -7.04
CA SER A 78 -11.52 9.58 -5.62
C SER A 78 -12.46 10.63 -5.02
N ALA A 79 -12.19 11.93 -5.24
CA ALA A 79 -13.04 13.02 -4.77
C ALA A 79 -14.47 12.94 -5.36
N ASN A 80 -14.60 12.55 -6.63
CA ASN A 80 -15.90 12.32 -7.25
C ASN A 80 -16.62 11.11 -6.66
N ALA A 81 -15.90 10.04 -6.31
CA ALA A 81 -16.46 8.91 -5.58
C ALA A 81 -16.93 9.33 -4.17
N TYR A 82 -16.15 10.16 -3.46
CA TYR A 82 -16.57 10.75 -2.19
C TYR A 82 -17.82 11.61 -2.32
N LYS A 83 -17.88 12.43 -3.38
CA LYS A 83 -19.10 13.20 -3.68
C LYS A 83 -20.29 12.29 -3.88
N GLY A 84 -20.12 11.18 -4.60
CA GLY A 84 -21.16 10.16 -4.78
C GLY A 84 -21.58 9.52 -3.46
N ILE A 85 -20.64 9.19 -2.59
CA ILE A 85 -20.91 8.65 -1.26
C ILE A 85 -21.61 9.70 -0.37
N ALA A 86 -21.14 10.94 -0.37
CA ALA A 86 -21.79 12.01 0.38
C ALA A 86 -23.22 12.24 -0.13
N GLN A 87 -23.44 12.17 -1.43
CA GLN A 87 -24.79 12.23 -2.03
C GLN A 87 -25.65 11.04 -1.60
N ALA A 88 -25.08 9.83 -1.55
CA ALA A 88 -25.76 8.65 -1.06
C ALA A 88 -26.09 8.77 0.45
N GLN A 89 -25.16 9.31 1.24
CA GLN A 89 -25.40 9.60 2.67
C GLN A 89 -26.46 10.67 2.87
N ILE A 90 -26.50 11.70 2.03
CA ILE A 90 -27.57 12.70 2.03
C ILE A 90 -28.91 12.02 1.68
N GLY A 91 -28.92 11.17 0.65
CA GLY A 91 -30.10 10.37 0.30
C GLY A 91 -30.55 9.47 1.46
N GLN A 92 -29.60 8.82 2.13
CA GLN A 92 -29.88 8.02 3.32
C GLN A 92 -30.42 8.87 4.49
N ALA A 93 -29.82 10.05 4.72
CA ALA A 93 -30.30 10.98 5.75
C ALA A 93 -31.72 11.50 5.42
N GLN A 94 -31.98 11.80 4.15
CA GLN A 94 -33.30 12.19 3.67
C GLN A 94 -34.32 11.06 3.85
N ALA A 95 -33.92 9.81 3.53
CA ALA A 95 -34.77 8.64 3.79
C ALA A 95 -35.04 8.47 5.30
N ARG A 96 -34.02 8.60 6.16
CA ARG A 96 -34.19 8.58 7.61
C ARG A 96 -35.10 9.72 8.11
N LYS A 97 -34.98 10.92 7.53
CA LYS A 97 -35.87 12.04 7.82
C LYS A 97 -37.29 11.70 7.41
N ALA A 98 -37.50 11.18 6.21
CA ALA A 98 -38.82 10.76 5.74
C ALA A 98 -39.44 9.68 6.65
N ILE A 99 -38.64 8.70 7.10
CA ILE A 99 -39.07 7.68 8.07
C ILE A 99 -39.44 8.34 9.41
N ALA A 100 -38.64 9.29 9.90
CA ALA A 100 -38.95 10.01 11.14
C ALA A 100 -40.25 10.85 11.01
N GLU A 101 -40.42 11.53 9.88
CA GLU A 101 -41.65 12.27 9.58
C GLU A 101 -42.88 11.34 9.53
N GLN A 102 -42.70 10.14 8.94
CA GLN A 102 -43.77 9.13 8.96
C GLN A 102 -44.05 8.62 10.39
N ARG A 103 -43.03 8.43 11.21
CA ARG A 103 -43.20 8.08 12.64
C ARG A 103 -43.97 9.15 13.39
N VAL A 104 -43.66 10.44 13.14
CA VAL A 104 -44.44 11.56 13.72
C VAL A 104 -45.88 11.51 13.27
N LYS A 105 -46.14 11.28 11.99
CA LYS A 105 -47.51 11.12 11.48
C LYS A 105 -48.25 9.94 12.10
N ILE A 106 -47.53 8.81 12.30
CA ILE A 106 -48.09 7.64 12.99
C ILE A 106 -48.44 8.00 14.45
N ALA A 107 -47.53 8.67 15.16
CA ALA A 107 -47.76 9.09 16.55
C ALA A 107 -48.95 10.08 16.63
N GLN A 108 -49.04 11.03 15.71
CA GLN A 108 -50.19 11.94 15.61
C GLN A 108 -51.49 11.22 15.32
N LEU A 109 -51.48 10.20 14.46
CA LEU A 109 -52.62 9.34 14.21
C LEU A 109 -53.02 8.53 15.45
N GLN A 110 -52.01 7.98 16.15
CA GLN A 110 -52.23 7.27 17.42
C GLN A 110 -52.84 8.19 18.49
N GLN A 111 -52.32 9.42 18.58
CA GLN A 111 -52.89 10.43 19.50
C GLN A 111 -54.34 10.73 19.13
N ARG A 112 -54.60 11.04 17.85
CA ARG A 112 -55.99 11.29 17.40
C ARG A 112 -56.88 10.07 17.67
N PHE A 113 -56.36 8.88 17.47
CA PHE A 113 -57.07 7.65 17.77
C PHE A 113 -57.38 7.47 19.24
N ALA A 114 -56.42 7.81 20.11
CA ALA A 114 -56.68 7.79 21.56
C ALA A 114 -57.71 8.82 21.98
N GLU A 115 -57.68 10.00 21.35
CA GLU A 115 -58.68 11.07 21.60
C GLU A 115 -60.07 10.63 21.07
N GLU A 116 -60.18 10.12 19.85
CA GLU A 116 -61.41 9.60 19.28
C GLU A 116 -61.95 8.39 20.07
N ASN A 117 -61.06 7.50 20.54
CA ASN A 117 -61.43 6.37 21.40
C ASN A 117 -61.97 6.84 22.77
N ARG A 118 -61.35 7.89 23.32
CA ARG A 118 -61.85 8.49 24.57
C ARG A 118 -63.23 9.07 24.35
N ASP A 119 -63.41 9.87 23.28
CA ASP A 119 -64.70 10.52 22.96
C ASP A 119 -65.76 9.46 22.59
N PHE A 120 -65.34 8.35 21.97
CA PHE A 120 -66.22 7.22 21.71
C PHE A 120 -66.65 6.48 23.00
N LEU A 121 -65.70 6.24 23.93
CA LEU A 121 -66.00 5.63 25.21
C LEU A 121 -66.96 6.51 26.05
N ASP A 122 -66.82 7.82 25.94
CA ASP A 122 -67.68 8.78 26.61
C ASP A 122 -69.09 8.84 25.98
N MET A 123 -69.19 8.63 24.64
CA MET A 123 -70.49 8.62 23.91
C MET A 123 -71.16 7.24 23.84
N ARG A 124 -70.47 6.15 24.19
CA ARG A 124 -70.93 4.74 24.12
C ARG A 124 -71.53 4.31 22.75
N GLU A 125 -71.05 4.87 21.64
CA GLU A 125 -71.54 4.50 20.33
C GLU A 125 -70.64 3.45 19.66
N PHE A 126 -71.00 2.18 19.72
CA PHE A 126 -70.40 1.09 18.91
C PHE A 126 -71.10 0.98 17.57
N SER A 127 -70.75 1.84 16.60
CA SER A 127 -71.35 1.80 15.27
C SER A 127 -70.49 0.95 14.30
N ALA A 128 -71.14 0.36 13.28
CA ALA A 128 -70.43 -0.41 12.23
C ALA A 128 -69.45 0.48 11.44
N SER A 129 -69.69 1.78 11.34
CA SER A 129 -68.80 2.76 10.69
C SER A 129 -67.50 2.93 11.45
N LEU A 130 -67.51 2.92 12.79
CA LEU A 130 -66.33 3.02 13.61
C LEU A 130 -65.40 1.80 13.42
N TRP A 131 -65.98 0.59 13.40
CA TRP A 131 -65.19 -0.62 13.15
C TRP A 131 -64.59 -0.60 11.77
N TYR A 132 -65.28 -0.04 10.76
CA TYR A 132 -64.75 0.13 9.43
C TYR A 132 -63.57 1.12 9.39
N GLU A 133 -63.67 2.28 10.06
CA GLU A 133 -62.58 3.25 10.17
C GLU A 133 -61.38 2.68 10.91
N LEU A 134 -61.57 1.97 12.02
CA LEU A 134 -60.55 1.27 12.78
C LEU A 134 -59.84 0.24 11.87
N ALA A 135 -60.60 -0.52 11.09
CA ALA A 135 -60.01 -1.49 10.16
C ALA A 135 -59.20 -0.82 9.06
N GLN A 136 -59.65 0.32 8.51
CA GLN A 136 -58.90 1.11 7.53
C GLN A 136 -57.58 1.67 8.11
N GLN A 137 -57.61 2.19 9.32
CA GLN A 137 -56.43 2.72 9.98
C GLN A 137 -55.44 1.61 10.36
N ALA A 138 -55.93 0.47 10.85
CA ALA A 138 -55.15 -0.71 11.09
C ALA A 138 -54.45 -1.21 9.81
N LYS A 139 -55.17 -1.15 8.65
CA LYS A 139 -54.58 -1.48 7.35
C LYS A 139 -53.46 -0.53 6.96
N LEU A 140 -53.62 0.77 7.14
CA LEU A 140 -52.58 1.76 6.85
C LEU A 140 -51.35 1.58 7.74
N ILE A 141 -51.56 1.32 9.01
CA ILE A 141 -50.46 1.05 9.97
C ILE A 141 -49.73 -0.22 9.55
N LYS A 142 -50.45 -1.30 9.25
CA LYS A 142 -49.86 -2.55 8.75
C LYS A 142 -49.01 -2.33 7.51
N GLN A 143 -49.54 -1.60 6.51
CA GLN A 143 -48.77 -1.33 5.28
C GLN A 143 -47.46 -0.60 5.58
N ARG A 144 -47.48 0.43 6.44
CA ARG A 144 -46.27 1.17 6.82
C ARG A 144 -45.26 0.30 7.54
N TYR A 145 -45.70 -0.55 8.47
CA TYR A 145 -44.79 -1.48 9.14
C TYR A 145 -44.17 -2.49 8.15
N LEU A 146 -44.97 -2.94 7.18
CA LEU A 146 -44.48 -3.84 6.15
C LEU A 146 -43.45 -3.16 5.23
N ASP A 147 -43.71 -1.92 4.82
CA ASP A 147 -42.78 -1.14 4.01
C ASP A 147 -41.45 -0.92 4.76
N MET A 148 -41.53 -0.53 6.05
CA MET A 148 -40.32 -0.39 6.89
C MET A 148 -39.57 -1.71 7.08
N ALA A 149 -40.29 -2.81 7.27
CA ALA A 149 -39.68 -4.12 7.40
C ALA A 149 -38.97 -4.54 6.10
N THR A 150 -39.60 -4.21 4.95
CA THR A 150 -39.04 -4.47 3.62
C THR A 150 -37.74 -3.68 3.39
N GLU A 151 -37.70 -2.40 3.80
CA GLU A 151 -36.49 -1.59 3.71
C GLU A 151 -35.36 -2.18 4.58
N VAL A 152 -35.68 -2.59 5.80
CA VAL A 152 -34.70 -3.23 6.70
C VAL A 152 -34.20 -4.56 6.10
N ALA A 153 -35.11 -5.38 5.59
CA ALA A 153 -34.74 -6.64 4.94
C ALA A 153 -33.86 -6.42 3.70
N PHE A 154 -34.15 -5.39 2.92
CA PHE A 154 -33.30 -5.01 1.78
C PHE A 154 -31.91 -4.54 2.22
N LEU A 155 -31.81 -3.75 3.28
CA LEU A 155 -30.51 -3.37 3.84
C LEU A 155 -29.75 -4.60 4.37
N MET A 156 -30.45 -5.55 4.98
CA MET A 156 -29.87 -6.84 5.40
C MET A 156 -29.35 -7.63 4.19
N GLU A 157 -30.13 -7.74 3.11
CA GLU A 157 -29.70 -8.38 1.86
C GLU A 157 -28.43 -7.73 1.31
N ARG A 158 -28.37 -6.40 1.26
CA ARG A 158 -27.19 -5.68 0.81
C ARG A 158 -25.98 -5.92 1.71
N ALA A 159 -26.17 -5.92 3.02
CA ALA A 159 -25.12 -6.19 3.98
C ALA A 159 -24.59 -7.62 3.82
N TYR A 160 -25.49 -8.59 3.68
CA TYR A 160 -25.16 -9.99 3.44
C TYR A 160 -24.38 -10.18 2.14
N ASN A 161 -24.86 -9.58 1.03
CA ASN A 161 -24.17 -9.62 -0.25
C ASN A 161 -22.77 -8.96 -0.18
N ALA A 162 -22.63 -7.87 0.57
CA ALA A 162 -21.36 -7.21 0.77
C ALA A 162 -20.40 -8.06 1.61
N GLU A 163 -20.90 -8.78 2.61
CA GLU A 163 -20.07 -9.64 3.46
C GLU A 163 -19.61 -10.92 2.74
N THR A 164 -20.51 -11.55 1.98
CA THR A 164 -20.27 -12.82 1.30
C THR A 164 -19.74 -12.68 -0.12
N GLU A 165 -19.63 -11.42 -0.63
CA GLU A 165 -19.28 -11.11 -2.04
C GLU A 165 -20.19 -11.80 -3.05
N ARG A 166 -21.46 -11.99 -2.69
CA ARG A 166 -22.52 -12.57 -3.53
C ARG A 166 -23.42 -11.48 -4.10
N SER A 167 -24.30 -11.88 -5.01
CA SER A 167 -25.28 -11.00 -5.65
C SER A 167 -26.64 -11.67 -5.59
N LEU A 168 -27.13 -11.93 -4.39
CA LEU A 168 -28.48 -12.47 -4.17
C LEU A 168 -29.50 -11.35 -4.24
N HIS A 169 -30.64 -11.61 -4.86
CA HIS A 169 -31.78 -10.72 -4.98
C HIS A 169 -33.05 -11.49 -4.64
N VAL A 170 -33.34 -11.59 -3.35
CA VAL A 170 -34.48 -12.36 -2.81
C VAL A 170 -35.55 -11.40 -2.32
N ILE A 171 -35.15 -10.31 -1.68
CA ILE A 171 -36.10 -9.33 -1.13
C ILE A 171 -36.76 -8.55 -2.26
N ARG A 172 -38.08 -8.58 -2.28
CA ARG A 172 -38.95 -7.91 -3.27
C ARG A 172 -39.52 -6.62 -2.67
N TYR A 173 -39.97 -5.70 -3.53
CA TYR A 173 -40.60 -4.44 -3.10
C TYR A 173 -42.13 -4.45 -3.17
N ASP A 174 -42.70 -5.58 -3.56
CA ASP A 174 -44.12 -5.68 -3.90
C ASP A 174 -44.95 -6.48 -2.88
N TYR A 175 -44.42 -6.73 -1.67
CA TYR A 175 -45.15 -7.49 -0.65
C TYR A 175 -46.49 -6.88 -0.26
N SER A 176 -46.66 -5.56 -0.37
CA SER A 176 -47.92 -4.87 -0.12
C SER A 176 -48.88 -4.97 -1.30
N ARG A 177 -48.39 -5.31 -2.52
CA ARG A 177 -49.17 -5.32 -3.77
C ARG A 177 -49.62 -6.70 -4.20
N THR A 178 -48.89 -7.76 -3.81
CA THR A 178 -49.05 -9.13 -4.35
C THR A 178 -50.23 -9.88 -3.80
N SER A 179 -50.86 -9.43 -2.76
CA SER A 179 -51.99 -10.17 -2.19
C SER A 179 -53.27 -9.42 -2.37
N ALA A 180 -54.14 -9.98 -3.22
CA ALA A 180 -55.58 -9.63 -3.24
C ALA A 180 -56.21 -9.74 -1.84
N LYS A 181 -55.48 -10.27 -0.86
CA LYS A 181 -55.91 -10.54 0.51
C LYS A 181 -55.09 -9.83 1.58
N ASP A 182 -54.21 -8.91 1.27
CA ASP A 182 -53.45 -8.02 2.19
C ASP A 182 -52.81 -8.67 3.43
N LEU A 183 -53.11 -9.92 3.73
CA LEU A 183 -52.74 -10.62 4.97
C LEU A 183 -51.43 -11.39 4.86
N LEU A 184 -51.04 -11.80 3.65
CA LEU A 184 -49.90 -12.70 3.41
C LEU A 184 -48.57 -11.97 3.09
N GLY A 185 -48.57 -10.66 2.90
CA GLY A 185 -47.35 -9.92 2.53
C GLY A 185 -46.26 -9.98 3.60
N ALA A 186 -46.64 -9.94 4.85
CA ALA A 186 -45.69 -10.07 5.97
C ALA A 186 -45.13 -11.49 6.06
N ASP A 187 -45.94 -12.51 5.83
CA ASP A 187 -45.50 -13.90 5.85
C ASP A 187 -44.58 -14.23 4.67
N MET A 188 -44.83 -13.60 3.51
CA MET A 188 -43.96 -13.71 2.34
C MET A 188 -42.59 -13.06 2.61
N LEU A 189 -42.57 -11.85 3.21
CA LEU A 189 -41.35 -11.19 3.60
C LEU A 189 -40.57 -12.02 4.65
N LEU A 190 -41.28 -12.58 5.63
CA LEU A 190 -40.66 -13.45 6.64
C LEU A 190 -40.05 -14.68 5.98
N GLY A 191 -40.73 -15.33 5.06
CA GLY A 191 -40.22 -16.47 4.29
C GLY A 191 -38.97 -16.13 3.47
N ASP A 192 -38.95 -14.94 2.84
CA ASP A 192 -37.79 -14.48 2.11
C ASP A 192 -36.60 -14.13 3.08
N VAL A 193 -36.86 -13.60 4.28
CA VAL A 193 -35.86 -13.40 5.33
C VAL A 193 -35.34 -14.73 5.88
N ASP A 194 -36.23 -15.70 6.10
CA ASP A 194 -35.83 -17.06 6.56
C ASP A 194 -34.95 -17.76 5.52
N TYR A 195 -35.20 -17.49 4.22
CA TYR A 195 -34.33 -17.98 3.16
C TYR A 195 -32.87 -17.49 3.32
N PHE A 196 -32.64 -16.24 3.70
CA PHE A 196 -31.30 -15.74 4.00
C PHE A 196 -30.68 -16.44 5.18
N THR A 197 -31.45 -16.71 6.23
CA THR A 197 -30.97 -17.45 7.39
C THR A 197 -30.56 -18.87 7.00
N LEU A 198 -31.36 -19.54 6.17
CA LEU A 198 -31.04 -20.86 5.66
C LEU A 198 -29.83 -20.83 4.73
N ASP A 199 -29.76 -19.87 3.81
CA ASP A 199 -28.62 -19.70 2.91
C ASP A 199 -27.33 -19.42 3.72
N HIS A 200 -27.42 -18.59 4.75
CA HIS A 200 -26.29 -18.33 5.64
C HIS A 200 -25.81 -19.61 6.35
N ILE A 201 -26.71 -20.39 6.91
CA ILE A 201 -26.38 -21.65 7.58
C ILE A 201 -25.78 -22.67 6.61
N THR A 202 -26.30 -22.76 5.40
CA THR A 202 -25.86 -23.74 4.40
C THR A 202 -24.54 -23.33 3.72
N THR A 203 -24.30 -22.03 3.57
CA THR A 203 -23.15 -21.49 2.87
C THR A 203 -21.97 -21.22 3.82
N THR A 204 -22.26 -20.82 5.05
CA THR A 204 -21.21 -20.55 6.07
C THR A 204 -20.80 -21.83 6.78
N LYS A 205 -20.32 -22.81 6.01
CA LYS A 205 -19.83 -24.10 6.57
C LYS A 205 -18.53 -23.98 7.33
N THR A 206 -17.76 -22.96 7.05
CA THR A 206 -16.44 -22.72 7.63
C THR A 206 -16.45 -21.45 8.47
N LYS A 207 -15.73 -21.47 9.58
CA LYS A 207 -15.54 -20.28 10.41
C LYS A 207 -14.50 -19.36 9.77
N LYS A 208 -14.68 -18.05 9.93
CA LYS A 208 -13.63 -17.09 9.62
C LYS A 208 -12.43 -17.33 10.53
N ILE A 209 -11.26 -17.36 9.96
CA ILE A 209 -10.00 -17.55 10.66
C ILE A 209 -9.32 -16.20 10.77
N PRO A 210 -9.05 -15.73 12.00
CA PRO A 210 -8.30 -14.48 12.18
C PRO A 210 -6.82 -14.72 11.92
N VAL A 211 -6.21 -13.82 11.17
CA VAL A 211 -4.79 -13.84 10.82
C VAL A 211 -4.16 -12.50 11.14
N LYS A 212 -2.93 -12.53 11.63
CA LYS A 212 -2.07 -11.37 11.81
C LYS A 212 -0.89 -11.49 10.85
N LYS A 213 -0.64 -10.46 10.05
CA LYS A 213 0.53 -10.37 9.19
C LYS A 213 1.24 -9.04 9.40
N THR A 214 2.55 -9.11 9.56
CA THR A 214 3.42 -7.94 9.60
C THR A 214 4.18 -7.82 8.29
N ILE A 215 4.13 -6.64 7.68
CA ILE A 215 4.84 -6.32 6.43
C ILE A 215 5.84 -5.22 6.75
N SER A 216 7.13 -5.50 6.57
CA SER A 216 8.19 -4.51 6.66
C SER A 216 8.26 -3.71 5.35
N LEU A 217 8.23 -2.38 5.44
CA LEU A 217 8.41 -1.53 4.26
C LEU A 217 9.86 -1.55 3.79
N GLY A 218 10.81 -1.62 4.72
CA GLY A 218 12.23 -1.71 4.39
C GLY A 218 12.57 -2.94 3.55
N ASP A 219 11.96 -4.08 3.89
CA ASP A 219 12.21 -5.35 3.20
C ASP A 219 11.37 -5.52 1.94
N SER A 220 10.05 -5.20 2.00
CA SER A 220 9.11 -5.49 0.91
C SER A 220 8.97 -4.35 -0.08
N TYR A 221 9.21 -3.11 0.33
CA TYR A 221 8.98 -1.90 -0.45
C TYR A 221 10.12 -0.89 -0.30
N ALA A 222 11.36 -1.35 -0.50
CA ALA A 222 12.57 -0.55 -0.25
C ALA A 222 12.55 0.83 -0.91
N MET A 223 12.03 0.94 -2.14
CA MET A 223 11.90 2.23 -2.85
C MET A 223 10.89 3.16 -2.18
N ALA A 224 9.72 2.63 -1.79
CA ALA A 224 8.71 3.40 -1.06
C ALA A 224 9.23 3.84 0.30
N PHE A 225 9.96 2.98 0.99
CA PHE A 225 10.61 3.30 2.25
C PHE A 225 11.64 4.43 2.11
N GLN A 226 12.47 4.41 1.05
CA GLN A 226 13.39 5.51 0.75
C GLN A 226 12.67 6.82 0.39
N GLN A 227 11.55 6.74 -0.34
CA GLN A 227 10.72 7.92 -0.59
C GLN A 227 10.16 8.51 0.71
N LEU A 228 9.72 7.66 1.65
CA LEU A 228 9.26 8.12 2.96
C LEU A 228 10.37 8.86 3.71
N LYS A 229 11.58 8.32 3.73
CA LYS A 229 12.73 8.95 4.40
C LYS A 229 13.16 10.27 3.77
N THR A 230 13.02 10.42 2.47
CA THR A 230 13.50 11.61 1.73
C THR A 230 12.43 12.66 1.49
N GLN A 231 11.19 12.25 1.30
CA GLN A 231 10.07 13.12 0.92
C GLN A 231 8.98 13.23 1.99
N GLY A 232 9.09 12.44 3.06
CA GLY A 232 8.07 12.36 4.11
C GLY A 232 6.77 11.70 3.65
N ARG A 233 6.74 11.09 2.47
CA ARG A 233 5.55 10.37 1.97
C ARG A 233 5.94 9.19 1.08
N CYS A 234 5.13 8.16 1.11
CA CYS A 234 5.29 7.01 0.22
C CYS A 234 3.95 6.36 -0.11
N PHE A 235 3.96 5.59 -1.21
CA PHE A 235 2.84 4.78 -1.65
C PHE A 235 3.31 3.36 -1.90
N PHE A 236 2.50 2.39 -1.51
CA PHE A 236 2.76 0.99 -1.79
C PHE A 236 1.45 0.21 -1.87
N VAL A 237 1.49 -0.97 -2.48
CA VAL A 237 0.33 -1.84 -2.67
C VAL A 237 0.61 -3.17 -1.99
N THR A 238 -0.28 -3.58 -1.08
CA THR A 238 -0.26 -4.95 -0.58
C THR A 238 -0.91 -5.86 -1.61
N GLU A 239 -0.18 -6.87 -2.08
CA GLU A 239 -0.64 -7.80 -3.12
C GLU A 239 -1.03 -9.15 -2.51
N LEU A 240 -2.02 -9.85 -3.09
CA LEU A 240 -2.44 -11.18 -2.64
C LEU A 240 -1.27 -12.16 -2.55
N ALA A 241 -0.31 -12.07 -3.47
CA ALA A 241 0.87 -12.92 -3.48
C ALA A 241 1.67 -12.88 -2.17
N HIS A 242 1.72 -11.73 -1.49
CA HIS A 242 2.40 -11.60 -0.20
C HIS A 242 1.72 -12.41 0.91
N PHE A 243 0.40 -12.60 0.81
CA PHE A 243 -0.40 -13.35 1.77
C PHE A 243 -0.45 -14.84 1.43
N ASP A 244 -0.50 -15.17 0.14
CA ASP A 244 -0.60 -16.54 -0.35
C ASP A 244 0.58 -17.42 0.04
N ARG A 245 1.74 -16.84 0.22
CA ARG A 245 2.94 -17.59 0.61
C ARG A 245 2.88 -18.14 2.03
N GLU A 246 2.30 -17.35 2.94
CA GLU A 246 2.17 -17.73 4.35
C GLU A 246 0.85 -18.44 4.62
N HIS A 247 -0.20 -18.00 3.95
CA HIS A 247 -1.57 -18.45 4.16
C HIS A 247 -2.27 -18.77 2.84
N PRO A 248 -1.79 -19.74 2.05
CA PRO A 248 -2.44 -20.13 0.81
C PRO A 248 -3.84 -20.70 1.10
N GLY A 249 -4.77 -20.50 0.19
CA GLY A 249 -6.12 -21.03 0.30
C GLY A 249 -7.10 -20.16 1.07
N PHE A 250 -6.67 -18.99 1.54
CA PHE A 250 -7.58 -18.01 2.12
C PHE A 250 -8.35 -17.25 1.04
N TYR A 251 -9.66 -17.07 1.29
CA TYR A 251 -10.55 -16.30 0.41
C TYR A 251 -11.44 -15.36 1.22
N LEU A 252 -12.00 -14.35 0.56
CA LEU A 252 -12.75 -13.25 1.18
C LEU A 252 -12.04 -12.65 2.39
N ALA A 253 -10.72 -12.52 2.27
CA ALA A 253 -9.90 -11.95 3.32
C ALA A 253 -10.16 -10.44 3.45
N LYS A 254 -10.67 -10.03 4.61
CA LYS A 254 -11.06 -8.65 4.91
C LYS A 254 -10.33 -8.14 6.14
N LEU A 255 -9.87 -6.90 6.05
CA LEU A 255 -9.20 -6.23 7.16
C LEU A 255 -10.16 -6.03 8.32
N ARG A 256 -9.67 -6.27 9.53
CA ARG A 256 -10.33 -5.92 10.80
C ARG A 256 -9.71 -4.71 11.45
N ASN A 257 -8.39 -4.68 11.44
CA ASN A 257 -7.63 -3.63 12.06
C ASN A 257 -6.27 -3.50 11.37
N VAL A 258 -5.69 -2.30 11.46
CA VAL A 258 -4.36 -2.01 10.93
C VAL A 258 -3.57 -1.27 12.00
N GLU A 259 -2.34 -1.70 12.22
CA GLU A 259 -1.40 -1.07 13.14
C GLU A 259 -0.16 -0.66 12.34
N LEU A 260 0.39 0.52 12.62
CA LEU A 260 1.64 0.98 12.03
C LEU A 260 2.69 1.13 13.14
N VAL A 261 3.84 0.48 12.94
CA VAL A 261 4.93 0.49 13.90
C VAL A 261 6.15 1.12 13.26
N PHE A 262 6.67 2.17 13.88
CA PHE A 262 7.93 2.79 13.49
C PHE A 262 9.05 2.23 14.35
N VAL A 263 10.14 1.81 13.71
CA VAL A 263 11.31 1.25 14.38
C VAL A 263 12.49 2.18 14.17
N GLY A 264 13.24 2.45 15.23
CA GLY A 264 14.50 3.21 15.16
C GLY A 264 14.38 4.71 15.42
N ILE A 265 13.18 5.24 15.63
CA ILE A 265 13.01 6.66 15.99
C ILE A 265 13.40 6.84 17.45
N THR A 266 14.40 7.69 17.71
CA THR A 266 14.87 8.02 19.05
C THR A 266 14.63 9.49 19.35
N GLY A 267 14.25 9.78 20.60
CA GLY A 267 14.10 11.16 21.09
C GLY A 267 12.82 11.87 20.66
N ALA A 268 12.01 11.29 19.78
CA ALA A 268 10.72 11.89 19.41
C ALA A 268 9.70 11.73 20.55
N THR A 269 8.96 12.80 20.82
CA THR A 269 7.85 12.78 21.78
C THR A 269 6.52 12.45 21.11
N SER A 270 6.45 12.67 19.78
CA SER A 270 5.26 12.40 18.98
C SER A 270 5.63 12.17 17.50
N ILE A 271 4.77 11.46 16.79
CA ILE A 271 4.83 11.30 15.35
C ILE A 271 3.59 11.97 14.76
N ALA A 272 3.80 13.04 14.01
CA ALA A 272 2.74 13.67 13.23
C ALA A 272 2.71 13.05 11.82
N GLY A 273 1.58 12.50 11.44
CA GLY A 273 1.43 11.89 10.14
C GLY A 273 0.09 11.23 9.94
N THR A 274 -0.08 10.61 8.78
CA THR A 274 -1.29 9.88 8.42
C THR A 274 -0.96 8.58 7.69
N LEU A 275 -1.74 7.56 7.99
CA LEU A 275 -1.88 6.36 7.17
C LEU A 275 -3.21 6.43 6.45
N ARG A 276 -3.19 6.33 5.14
CA ARG A 276 -4.39 6.36 4.30
C ARG A 276 -4.50 5.07 3.51
N ASN A 277 -5.69 4.50 3.50
CA ASN A 277 -6.11 3.49 2.53
C ASN A 277 -6.84 4.17 1.38
N ILE A 278 -6.45 3.91 0.15
CA ILE A 278 -7.04 4.59 -1.03
C ILE A 278 -8.40 3.99 -1.42
N GLY A 279 -8.80 2.89 -0.77
CA GLY A 279 -10.14 2.31 -0.90
C GLY A 279 -10.32 1.34 -2.07
N VAL A 280 -9.31 1.16 -2.93
CA VAL A 280 -9.35 0.10 -3.95
C VAL A 280 -8.99 -1.21 -3.28
N SER A 281 -9.97 -2.08 -3.10
CA SER A 281 -9.80 -3.38 -2.45
C SER A 281 -10.07 -4.51 -3.43
N LYS A 282 -9.24 -5.54 -3.39
CA LYS A 282 -9.47 -6.76 -4.15
C LYS A 282 -9.67 -7.93 -3.21
N PHE A 283 -10.58 -8.81 -3.59
CA PHE A 283 -10.97 -9.99 -2.85
C PHE A 283 -10.87 -11.21 -3.76
N ARG A 284 -10.25 -12.26 -3.27
CA ARG A 284 -10.32 -13.58 -3.89
C ARG A 284 -11.57 -14.29 -3.41
N LYS A 285 -12.33 -14.89 -4.32
CA LYS A 285 -13.44 -15.78 -4.02
C LYS A 285 -12.97 -17.22 -3.84
N GLU A 286 -13.86 -18.09 -3.37
CA GLU A 286 -13.56 -19.51 -3.17
C GLU A 286 -13.13 -20.24 -4.47
N ASP A 287 -13.68 -19.82 -5.61
CA ASP A 287 -13.34 -20.33 -6.94
C ASP A 287 -12.00 -19.81 -7.50
N GLY A 288 -11.26 -19.00 -6.72
CA GLY A 288 -10.01 -18.38 -7.12
C GLY A 288 -10.15 -17.10 -7.92
N THR A 289 -11.36 -16.71 -8.34
CA THR A 289 -11.58 -15.44 -9.06
C THR A 289 -11.37 -14.25 -8.15
N VAL A 290 -10.84 -13.15 -8.70
CA VAL A 290 -10.59 -11.92 -7.95
C VAL A 290 -11.60 -10.85 -8.36
N THR A 291 -12.33 -10.35 -7.38
CA THR A 291 -13.24 -9.19 -7.53
C THR A 291 -12.62 -7.96 -6.92
N SER A 292 -12.87 -6.80 -7.51
CA SER A 292 -12.46 -5.51 -6.96
C SER A 292 -13.67 -4.70 -6.50
N ARG A 293 -13.54 -4.05 -5.35
CA ARG A 293 -14.50 -3.06 -4.83
C ARG A 293 -13.83 -1.74 -4.55
N LEU A 294 -14.57 -0.67 -4.72
CA LEU A 294 -14.13 0.65 -4.34
C LEU A 294 -14.84 1.04 -3.04
N TYR A 295 -14.06 1.22 -1.99
CA TYR A 295 -14.50 1.77 -0.70
C TYR A 295 -14.15 3.26 -0.62
N PRO A 296 -14.74 4.00 0.32
CA PRO A 296 -14.22 5.31 0.69
C PRO A 296 -12.76 5.19 1.11
N SER A 297 -11.97 6.21 0.81
CA SER A 297 -10.61 6.27 1.35
C SER A 297 -10.68 6.58 2.85
N ASP A 298 -10.11 5.72 3.66
CA ASP A 298 -10.00 5.91 5.10
C ASP A 298 -8.64 6.49 5.47
N VAL A 299 -8.63 7.38 6.46
CA VAL A 299 -7.41 8.02 6.94
C VAL A 299 -7.29 7.85 8.44
N MET A 300 -6.15 7.37 8.88
CA MET A 300 -5.76 7.26 10.27
C MET A 300 -4.70 8.30 10.59
N ALA A 301 -4.96 9.14 11.59
CA ALA A 301 -3.95 10.05 12.12
C ALA A 301 -2.97 9.31 13.03
N LEU A 302 -1.68 9.57 12.88
CA LEU A 302 -0.61 8.96 13.67
C LEU A 302 -0.25 9.77 14.93
N SER A 303 -1.10 10.71 15.33
CA SER A 303 -0.88 11.60 16.47
C SER A 303 -1.10 10.93 17.83
N GLN A 304 -1.73 9.74 17.86
CA GLN A 304 -1.89 8.93 19.07
C GLN A 304 -0.98 7.72 18.99
N TYR A 305 -0.06 7.58 19.92
CA TYR A 305 0.85 6.46 20.00
C TYR A 305 1.13 6.12 21.45
N ASP A 306 1.34 4.84 21.70
CA ASP A 306 1.86 4.36 22.98
C ASP A 306 3.38 4.19 22.86
N LEU A 307 4.12 4.96 23.64
CA LEU A 307 5.54 4.72 23.84
C LEU A 307 5.67 3.44 24.69
N ARG A 308 5.97 2.31 24.05
CA ARG A 308 6.31 1.10 24.81
C ARG A 308 7.69 1.23 25.44
N GLN A 309 7.92 0.45 26.49
CA GLN A 309 9.21 0.42 27.24
C GLN A 309 10.44 0.10 26.37
N ASP A 310 10.22 -0.52 25.20
CA ASP A 310 11.26 -0.63 24.17
C ASP A 310 11.34 0.70 23.42
N ALA A 311 12.33 1.50 23.80
CA ALA A 311 12.55 2.87 23.34
C ALA A 311 12.75 3.05 21.81
N LEU A 312 12.64 1.98 21.01
CA LEU A 312 12.88 1.96 19.57
C LEU A 312 11.62 1.72 18.73
N ALA A 313 10.46 1.47 19.34
CA ALA A 313 9.24 1.16 18.60
C ALA A 313 8.05 2.00 19.08
N PHE A 314 7.50 2.79 18.19
CA PHE A 314 6.22 3.49 18.39
C PHE A 314 5.11 2.65 17.78
N ARG A 315 4.08 2.37 18.57
CA ARG A 315 2.90 1.65 18.11
C ARG A 315 1.67 2.53 18.21
N PHE A 316 0.93 2.57 17.16
CA PHE A 316 -0.42 3.12 17.16
C PHE A 316 -1.41 1.98 17.44
N ASN A 317 -2.22 2.11 18.48
CA ASN A 317 -3.25 1.12 18.82
C ASN A 317 -4.65 1.75 18.60
N PRO A 318 -5.29 1.52 17.44
CA PRO A 318 -6.57 2.09 17.08
C PRO A 318 -7.76 1.33 17.69
N ASN A 319 -7.66 0.84 18.93
CA ASN A 319 -8.65 -0.06 19.52
C ASN A 319 -10.11 0.47 19.51
N ASP A 320 -10.29 1.78 19.34
CA ASP A 320 -11.62 2.41 19.40
C ASP A 320 -12.20 2.78 18.03
N LEU A 321 -11.42 2.73 16.96
CA LEU A 321 -11.85 3.09 15.63
C LEU A 321 -11.59 1.93 14.67
N ARG A 322 -12.66 1.32 14.19
CA ARG A 322 -12.58 0.26 13.16
C ARG A 322 -12.26 0.83 11.77
N LEU A 323 -11.23 1.65 11.73
CA LEU A 323 -10.71 2.19 10.49
C LEU A 323 -10.19 1.05 9.62
N PHE A 324 -10.46 1.15 8.34
CA PHE A 324 -10.11 0.14 7.33
C PHE A 324 -10.87 -1.19 7.45
N GLU A 325 -11.84 -1.31 8.37
CA GLU A 325 -12.66 -2.53 8.51
C GLU A 325 -13.38 -2.86 7.19
N ASN A 326 -13.39 -4.13 6.83
CA ASN A 326 -13.98 -4.69 5.62
C ASN A 326 -13.27 -4.35 4.29
N ASN A 327 -12.20 -3.57 4.29
CA ASN A 327 -11.35 -3.45 3.11
C ASN A 327 -10.66 -4.78 2.81
N GLY A 328 -10.39 -5.06 1.53
CA GLY A 328 -9.62 -6.23 1.14
C GLY A 328 -8.14 -6.11 1.55
N ILE A 329 -7.49 -7.25 1.71
CA ILE A 329 -6.05 -7.29 2.04
C ILE A 329 -5.18 -6.82 0.88
N GLU A 330 -5.63 -6.97 -0.39
CA GLU A 330 -4.98 -6.34 -1.53
C GLU A 330 -5.56 -4.94 -1.71
N THR A 331 -4.77 -3.94 -1.34
CA THR A 331 -5.17 -2.54 -1.36
C THR A 331 -3.96 -1.63 -1.45
N MET A 332 -4.19 -0.36 -1.79
CA MET A 332 -3.14 0.65 -1.87
C MET A 332 -3.11 1.51 -0.61
N TRP A 333 -1.90 1.72 -0.13
CA TRP A 333 -1.61 2.50 1.06
C TRP A 333 -0.79 3.74 0.74
N GLN A 334 -1.02 4.80 1.50
CA GLN A 334 -0.19 6.00 1.54
C GLN A 334 0.20 6.26 2.99
N ILE A 335 1.48 6.43 3.24
CA ILE A 335 1.98 6.98 4.50
C ILE A 335 2.48 8.40 4.21
N GLU A 336 2.10 9.34 5.06
CA GLU A 336 2.54 10.71 4.98
C GLU A 336 3.00 11.17 6.37
N LEU A 337 4.26 11.57 6.44
CA LEU A 337 4.92 12.16 7.60
C LEU A 337 5.44 13.53 7.17
N PRO A 338 4.73 14.63 7.45
CA PRO A 338 5.16 15.97 7.01
C PRO A 338 6.53 16.32 7.62
N LEU A 339 7.50 16.64 6.75
CA LEU A 339 8.89 16.92 7.16
C LEU A 339 9.02 18.11 8.12
N ASN A 340 8.07 19.03 8.07
CA ASN A 340 8.04 20.22 8.91
C ASN A 340 7.24 20.07 10.22
N ALA A 341 6.59 18.93 10.42
CA ALA A 341 5.75 18.65 11.57
C ALA A 341 6.38 17.69 12.59
N ASN A 342 7.50 17.05 12.20
CA ASN A 342 8.21 16.10 13.03
C ASN A 342 9.60 16.63 13.38
N ASP A 343 10.04 16.37 14.60
CA ASP A 343 11.29 16.86 15.19
C ASP A 343 12.42 15.80 15.22
N PHE A 344 12.19 14.64 14.59
CA PHE A 344 13.20 13.58 14.49
C PHE A 344 13.86 13.52 13.12
N ASP A 345 15.05 12.93 13.09
CA ASP A 345 15.76 12.66 11.82
C ASP A 345 15.17 11.44 11.11
N TYR A 346 14.60 11.66 9.93
CA TYR A 346 14.02 10.59 9.10
C TYR A 346 15.06 9.54 8.69
N SER A 347 16.35 9.87 8.70
CA SER A 347 17.41 8.91 8.45
C SER A 347 17.53 7.85 9.54
N GLU A 348 17.05 8.14 10.75
CA GLU A 348 17.06 7.21 11.89
C GLU A 348 15.96 6.14 11.80
N ILE A 349 14.93 6.35 10.96
CA ILE A 349 13.89 5.33 10.75
C ILE A 349 14.57 4.08 10.18
N LEU A 350 14.63 3.02 10.97
CA LEU A 350 15.19 1.73 10.58
C LEU A 350 14.22 0.94 9.72
N ASP A 351 12.94 0.92 10.09
CA ASP A 351 11.87 0.25 9.39
C ASP A 351 10.51 0.88 9.73
N VAL A 352 9.55 0.67 8.86
CA VAL A 352 8.13 0.93 9.11
C VAL A 352 7.38 -0.37 8.86
N GLN A 353 6.73 -0.88 9.90
CA GLN A 353 6.02 -2.15 9.86
C GLN A 353 4.53 -1.91 9.81
N LEU A 354 3.89 -2.37 8.75
CA LEU A 354 2.44 -2.42 8.62
C LEU A 354 1.95 -3.76 9.18
N VAL A 355 1.21 -3.72 10.27
CA VAL A 355 0.62 -4.89 10.89
C VAL A 355 -0.85 -4.95 10.52
N LEU A 356 -1.21 -5.96 9.75
CA LEU A 356 -2.56 -6.20 9.27
C LEU A 356 -3.21 -7.32 10.07
N TYR A 357 -4.37 -7.02 10.64
CA TYR A 357 -5.26 -8.00 11.24
C TYR A 357 -6.42 -8.20 10.29
N TYR A 358 -6.60 -9.41 9.79
CA TYR A 358 -7.65 -9.72 8.83
C TYR A 358 -8.30 -11.07 9.12
N ASP A 359 -9.52 -11.24 8.66
CA ASP A 359 -10.24 -12.48 8.70
C ASP A 359 -10.43 -13.01 7.28
N GLY A 360 -10.36 -14.30 7.13
CA GLY A 360 -10.63 -14.97 5.88
C GLY A 360 -11.26 -16.34 6.10
N PHE A 361 -11.88 -16.86 5.06
CA PHE A 361 -12.29 -18.25 4.99
C PHE A 361 -11.18 -19.09 4.38
N PHE A 362 -11.14 -20.36 4.68
CA PHE A 362 -10.15 -21.28 4.16
C PHE A 362 -10.79 -22.39 3.32
N SER A 363 -10.22 -22.65 2.14
CA SER A 363 -10.59 -23.74 1.24
C SER A 363 -9.38 -24.60 0.91
N PRO A 364 -9.37 -25.90 1.25
CA PRO A 364 -8.27 -26.80 0.91
C PRO A 364 -8.05 -26.96 -0.60
N THR A 365 -9.12 -26.88 -1.39
CA THR A 365 -9.05 -26.95 -2.85
C THR A 365 -8.35 -25.73 -3.42
N LEU A 366 -8.71 -24.54 -2.93
CA LEU A 366 -8.06 -23.30 -3.29
C LEU A 366 -6.59 -23.27 -2.86
N GLU A 367 -6.28 -23.82 -1.68
CA GLU A 367 -4.90 -23.93 -1.20
C GLU A 367 -4.01 -24.69 -2.19
N GLN A 368 -4.47 -25.83 -2.68
CA GLN A 368 -3.72 -26.63 -3.65
C GLN A 368 -3.50 -25.85 -4.96
N THR A 369 -4.54 -25.16 -5.45
CA THR A 369 -4.48 -24.34 -6.66
C THR A 369 -3.51 -23.18 -6.51
N VAL A 370 -3.58 -22.49 -5.39
CA VAL A 370 -2.70 -21.35 -5.09
C VAL A 370 -1.25 -21.81 -4.93
N LYS A 371 -0.99 -22.89 -4.17
CA LYS A 371 0.35 -23.44 -4.02
C LYS A 371 0.97 -23.88 -5.36
N ALA A 372 0.17 -24.46 -6.25
CA ALA A 372 0.63 -24.85 -7.57
C ALA A 372 0.95 -23.64 -8.48
N ALA A 373 0.29 -22.51 -8.26
CA ALA A 373 0.49 -21.27 -9.00
C ALA A 373 1.59 -20.37 -8.43
N LEU A 374 2.03 -20.61 -7.17
CA LEU A 374 3.09 -19.80 -6.56
C LEU A 374 4.42 -20.01 -7.29
N PRO A 375 5.10 -18.95 -7.69
CA PRO A 375 6.39 -19.06 -8.35
C PRO A 375 7.43 -19.65 -7.38
N ILE A 376 8.22 -20.59 -7.86
CA ILE A 376 9.36 -21.16 -7.13
C ILE A 376 10.48 -20.12 -7.05
N LYS A 377 10.61 -19.28 -8.09
CA LYS A 377 11.61 -18.22 -8.22
C LYS A 377 10.93 -16.86 -8.24
N ASP A 378 11.56 -15.90 -7.59
CA ASP A 378 11.06 -14.52 -7.54
C ASP A 378 12.21 -13.52 -7.43
N THR A 379 11.89 -12.26 -7.46
CA THR A 379 12.85 -11.16 -7.30
C THR A 379 12.45 -10.28 -6.13
N ALA A 380 13.44 -9.79 -5.40
CA ALA A 380 13.25 -8.83 -4.33
C ALA A 380 14.31 -7.73 -4.39
N SER A 381 14.07 -6.65 -3.68
CA SER A 381 15.06 -5.60 -3.47
C SER A 381 15.35 -5.44 -1.98
N ARG A 382 16.61 -5.17 -1.65
CA ARG A 382 17.04 -4.91 -0.28
C ARG A 382 18.10 -3.83 -0.23
N ALA A 383 18.05 -3.02 0.81
CA ALA A 383 19.01 -1.96 1.06
C ALA A 383 19.72 -2.20 2.39
N PHE A 384 21.03 -2.06 2.39
CA PHE A 384 21.86 -2.10 3.59
C PHE A 384 22.56 -0.76 3.77
N SER A 385 22.49 -0.22 4.97
CA SER A 385 23.22 0.97 5.40
C SER A 385 24.42 0.53 6.24
N MET A 386 25.62 0.98 5.90
CA MET A 386 26.78 0.67 6.74
C MET A 386 26.62 1.27 8.14
N ARG A 387 26.01 2.44 8.25
CA ARG A 387 25.74 3.08 9.54
C ARG A 387 24.87 2.23 10.46
N LEU A 388 23.90 1.50 9.88
CA LEU A 388 22.89 0.77 10.65
C LEU A 388 23.19 -0.72 10.74
N SER A 389 23.64 -1.32 9.63
CA SER A 389 23.88 -2.76 9.54
C SER A 389 25.34 -3.14 9.86
N PHE A 390 26.26 -2.22 9.66
CA PHE A 390 27.70 -2.44 9.79
C PHE A 390 28.40 -1.22 10.41
N PRO A 391 28.02 -0.81 11.64
CA PRO A 391 28.52 0.43 12.25
C PRO A 391 30.05 0.40 12.52
N ASP A 392 30.57 -0.76 12.90
CA ASP A 392 32.01 -0.94 13.17
C ASP A 392 32.80 -0.82 11.87
N GLU A 393 32.32 -1.39 10.79
CA GLU A 393 32.92 -1.33 9.46
C GLU A 393 32.92 0.10 8.91
N LEU A 394 31.80 0.83 9.12
CA LEU A 394 31.78 2.26 8.77
C LEU A 394 32.80 3.07 9.60
N PHE A 395 32.96 2.75 10.87
CA PHE A 395 33.96 3.38 11.70
C PHE A 395 35.38 3.09 11.19
N TYR A 396 35.68 1.84 10.81
CA TYR A 396 36.95 1.49 10.22
C TYR A 396 37.17 2.18 8.88
N LEU A 397 36.17 2.21 8.01
CA LEU A 397 36.26 2.91 6.73
C LEU A 397 36.58 4.39 6.93
N LYS A 398 35.96 5.07 7.88
CA LYS A 398 36.20 6.50 8.15
C LYS A 398 37.57 6.80 8.77
N ASN A 399 38.11 5.90 9.60
CA ASN A 399 39.33 6.15 10.33
C ASN A 399 40.57 5.53 9.69
N LYS A 400 40.41 4.41 8.96
CA LYS A 400 41.52 3.68 8.34
C LYS A 400 41.48 3.69 6.81
N GLY A 401 40.33 4.07 6.23
CA GLY A 401 40.12 4.04 4.79
C GLY A 401 39.79 2.64 4.24
N ASP A 402 39.61 1.63 5.09
CA ASP A 402 39.22 0.29 4.66
C ASP A 402 38.17 -0.31 5.59
N ALA A 403 37.29 -1.18 5.03
CA ALA A 403 36.27 -1.92 5.76
C ALA A 403 35.99 -3.26 5.08
N GLU A 404 35.67 -4.27 5.87
CA GLU A 404 35.20 -5.58 5.39
C GLU A 404 33.74 -5.76 5.75
N VAL A 405 32.89 -5.95 4.74
CA VAL A 405 31.43 -6.11 4.88
C VAL A 405 31.05 -7.50 4.43
N VAL A 406 30.39 -8.26 5.31
CA VAL A 406 29.94 -9.62 5.02
C VAL A 406 28.43 -9.65 4.87
N PHE A 407 27.96 -10.07 3.70
CA PHE A 407 26.54 -10.33 3.44
C PHE A 407 26.27 -11.83 3.59
N ASP A 408 25.62 -12.20 4.67
CA ASP A 408 25.30 -13.58 4.99
C ASP A 408 23.79 -13.89 4.84
N ALA A 409 23.43 -15.17 4.88
CA ALA A 409 22.07 -15.62 4.73
C ALA A 409 21.12 -15.17 5.86
N ALA A 410 21.65 -14.83 7.04
CA ALA A 410 20.85 -14.37 8.17
C ALA A 410 20.29 -12.96 7.94
N MET A 411 20.90 -12.19 7.03
CA MET A 411 20.47 -10.85 6.65
C MET A 411 19.28 -10.85 5.69
N PHE A 412 18.88 -12.01 5.17
CA PHE A 412 17.81 -12.18 4.22
C PHE A 412 16.66 -13.00 4.82
N PRO A 413 15.43 -12.89 4.26
CA PRO A 413 14.31 -13.69 4.73
C PRO A 413 14.61 -15.20 4.71
N ARG A 414 14.28 -15.90 5.81
CA ARG A 414 14.64 -17.32 6.00
C ARG A 414 14.00 -18.29 4.98
N ASN A 415 12.93 -17.85 4.31
CA ASN A 415 12.25 -18.60 3.27
C ASN A 415 12.84 -18.40 1.87
N GLN A 416 13.95 -17.67 1.76
CA GLN A 416 14.65 -17.40 0.51
C GLN A 416 15.99 -18.13 0.48
N THR A 417 16.35 -18.65 -0.69
CA THR A 417 17.62 -19.34 -0.94
C THR A 417 18.12 -19.04 -2.36
N ASN A 418 19.31 -19.47 -2.69
CA ASN A 418 19.91 -19.34 -4.03
C ASN A 418 19.90 -17.88 -4.54
N PHE A 419 20.34 -16.97 -3.71
CA PHE A 419 20.36 -15.54 -4.02
C PHE A 419 21.26 -15.25 -5.21
N ASN A 420 20.68 -14.60 -6.23
CA ASN A 420 21.39 -14.16 -7.42
C ASN A 420 21.23 -12.65 -7.59
N ARG A 421 22.32 -11.95 -7.75
CA ARG A 421 22.40 -10.50 -7.84
C ARG A 421 21.98 -10.03 -9.24
N ASN A 422 20.84 -9.35 -9.34
CA ASN A 422 20.34 -8.81 -10.61
C ASN A 422 20.91 -7.41 -10.86
N GLN A 423 20.84 -6.55 -9.83
CA GLN A 423 21.34 -5.19 -9.91
C GLN A 423 21.93 -4.77 -8.56
N THR A 424 23.00 -3.97 -8.64
CA THR A 424 23.64 -3.36 -7.46
C THR A 424 23.79 -1.87 -7.66
N THR A 425 23.39 -1.10 -6.67
CA THR A 425 23.61 0.35 -6.64
C THR A 425 24.21 0.72 -5.30
N LEU A 426 25.31 1.44 -5.32
CA LEU A 426 25.93 1.99 -4.12
C LEU A 426 25.66 3.50 -4.05
N LYS A 427 25.38 4.00 -2.86
CA LYS A 427 25.22 5.42 -2.60
C LYS A 427 26.03 5.82 -1.40
N VAL A 428 26.98 6.70 -1.60
CA VAL A 428 27.68 7.37 -0.52
C VAL A 428 26.91 8.62 -0.12
N SER A 429 26.53 8.72 1.13
CA SER A 429 25.82 9.87 1.70
C SER A 429 26.75 10.70 2.54
N GLY A 430 26.62 12.03 2.51
CA GLY A 430 27.47 12.92 3.28
C GLY A 430 27.49 14.33 2.71
N LYS A 431 28.51 15.10 3.07
CA LYS A 431 28.72 16.46 2.56
C LYS A 431 29.06 16.41 1.07
N PRO A 432 28.49 17.27 0.21
CA PRO A 432 28.71 17.25 -1.24
C PRO A 432 30.20 17.22 -1.64
N ALA A 433 31.05 17.95 -0.93
CA ALA A 433 32.51 17.98 -1.19
C ALA A 433 33.22 16.64 -0.90
N ALA A 434 32.66 15.81 -0.02
CA ALA A 434 33.24 14.52 0.35
C ALA A 434 32.72 13.35 -0.50
N ILE A 435 31.55 13.50 -1.11
CA ILE A 435 30.89 12.41 -1.84
C ILE A 435 30.95 12.55 -3.36
N SER A 436 31.13 13.76 -3.90
CA SER A 436 31.17 14.00 -5.33
C SER A 436 32.51 13.59 -5.93
N GLY A 437 32.49 12.66 -6.86
CA GLY A 437 33.69 12.18 -7.53
C GLY A 437 34.61 11.33 -6.65
N LEU A 438 34.11 10.84 -5.51
CA LEU A 438 34.83 9.96 -4.61
C LEU A 438 35.17 8.62 -5.30
N THR A 439 36.40 8.19 -5.24
CA THR A 439 36.86 6.90 -5.77
C THR A 439 36.92 5.88 -4.65
N LEU A 440 36.16 4.78 -4.85
CA LEU A 440 36.13 3.62 -3.96
C LEU A 440 36.75 2.44 -4.66
N ARG A 441 37.56 1.66 -3.96
CA ARG A 441 38.03 0.34 -4.42
C ARG A 441 37.21 -0.74 -3.72
N LEU A 442 36.51 -1.55 -4.47
CA LEU A 442 35.67 -2.65 -3.97
C LEU A 442 36.23 -3.97 -4.48
N LYS A 443 36.58 -4.84 -3.55
CA LYS A 443 37.00 -6.21 -3.85
C LYS A 443 35.98 -7.17 -3.27
N SER A 444 35.24 -7.85 -4.15
CA SER A 444 34.38 -8.97 -3.80
C SER A 444 35.24 -10.23 -3.68
N LYS A 445 35.02 -11.02 -2.65
CA LYS A 445 35.73 -12.29 -2.46
C LYS A 445 35.43 -13.29 -3.56
N ILE A 446 34.18 -13.27 -4.06
CA ILE A 446 33.72 -14.17 -5.12
C ILE A 446 34.24 -13.73 -6.48
N HIS A 447 34.15 -12.44 -6.79
CA HIS A 447 34.67 -11.91 -8.04
C HIS A 447 36.20 -11.95 -8.11
N GLY A 448 36.85 -11.76 -6.96
CA GLY A 448 38.29 -11.84 -6.83
C GLY A 448 39.08 -10.62 -7.32
N THR A 449 38.56 -9.88 -8.29
CA THR A 449 39.19 -8.69 -8.88
C THR A 449 38.74 -7.43 -8.14
N GLU A 450 39.65 -6.51 -7.92
CA GLU A 450 39.36 -5.20 -7.33
C GLU A 450 38.68 -4.29 -8.39
N LEU A 451 37.54 -3.75 -8.04
CA LEU A 451 36.77 -2.82 -8.89
C LEU A 451 37.05 -1.39 -8.42
N VAL A 452 37.45 -0.53 -9.32
CA VAL A 452 37.63 0.90 -9.05
C VAL A 452 36.32 1.61 -9.43
N LEU A 453 35.63 2.12 -8.43
CA LEU A 453 34.31 2.73 -8.56
C LEU A 453 34.41 4.24 -8.29
N LYS A 454 33.68 5.02 -9.06
CA LYS A 454 33.64 6.48 -8.89
C LYS A 454 32.22 6.95 -8.72
N THR A 455 31.96 7.72 -7.68
CA THR A 455 30.65 8.33 -7.44
C THR A 455 30.36 9.46 -8.42
N ASP A 456 29.09 9.67 -8.71
CA ASP A 456 28.60 10.88 -9.37
C ASP A 456 28.53 12.09 -8.41
N ALA A 457 27.96 13.20 -8.86
CA ALA A 457 27.78 14.41 -8.04
C ALA A 457 26.85 14.20 -6.83
N GLN A 458 25.99 13.18 -6.86
CA GLN A 458 25.03 12.80 -5.82
C GLN A 458 25.55 11.66 -4.94
N GLY A 459 26.79 11.23 -5.12
CA GLY A 459 27.37 10.11 -4.39
C GLY A 459 26.89 8.74 -4.88
N LEU A 460 26.31 8.63 -6.07
CA LEU A 460 25.73 7.40 -6.59
C LEU A 460 26.72 6.66 -7.49
N ILE A 461 26.74 5.33 -7.38
CA ILE A 461 27.44 4.40 -8.26
C ILE A 461 26.43 3.34 -8.69
N THR A 462 26.21 3.21 -10.01
CA THR A 462 25.30 2.22 -10.56
C THR A 462 26.07 1.08 -11.22
N ASP A 463 25.43 -0.06 -11.41
CA ASP A 463 25.99 -1.19 -12.12
C ASP A 463 25.62 -1.22 -13.62
N VAL A 464 25.15 -0.10 -14.15
CA VAL A 464 24.83 0.01 -15.57
C VAL A 464 26.14 0.08 -16.38
N ALA A 465 26.30 -0.84 -17.35
CA ALA A 465 27.49 -0.83 -18.20
C ALA A 465 27.72 0.56 -18.85
N PRO A 466 28.96 1.04 -18.92
CA PRO A 466 30.24 0.37 -18.70
C PRO A 466 30.80 0.41 -17.27
N GLN A 467 29.98 0.67 -16.27
CA GLN A 467 30.44 0.79 -14.89
C GLN A 467 31.06 -0.52 -14.38
N PRO A 468 32.21 -0.49 -13.67
CA PRO A 468 32.87 -1.69 -13.18
C PRO A 468 32.01 -2.54 -12.25
N LEU A 469 31.07 -1.94 -11.51
CA LEU A 469 30.16 -2.62 -10.61
C LEU A 469 29.27 -3.66 -11.31
N ASN A 470 29.06 -3.52 -12.63
CA ASN A 470 28.35 -4.50 -13.45
C ASN A 470 28.98 -5.91 -13.43
N ALA A 471 30.27 -6.02 -13.13
CA ALA A 471 30.95 -7.31 -13.00
C ALA A 471 30.37 -8.19 -11.88
N LEU A 472 29.64 -7.61 -10.93
CA LEU A 472 29.01 -8.34 -9.83
C LEU A 472 27.62 -8.90 -10.18
N ARG A 473 27.05 -8.59 -11.37
CA ARG A 473 25.79 -9.15 -11.82
C ARG A 473 25.85 -10.66 -12.01
N ASN A 474 24.74 -11.32 -11.77
CA ASN A 474 24.57 -12.78 -11.88
C ASN A 474 25.49 -13.59 -10.93
N GLN A 475 26.08 -12.95 -9.92
CA GLN A 475 26.80 -13.62 -8.86
C GLN A 475 25.91 -13.78 -7.64
N THR A 476 26.29 -14.68 -6.73
CA THR A 476 25.55 -14.81 -5.47
C THR A 476 25.59 -13.51 -4.67
N LEU A 477 24.51 -13.23 -3.97
CA LEU A 477 24.43 -12.06 -3.10
C LEU A 477 25.20 -12.26 -1.79
N LEU A 478 25.37 -13.53 -1.37
CA LEU A 478 26.14 -13.89 -0.17
C LEU A 478 27.64 -13.79 -0.50
N ASP A 479 28.23 -12.71 -0.04
CA ASP A 479 29.58 -12.31 -0.45
C ASP A 479 30.28 -11.52 0.67
N GLU A 480 31.60 -11.44 0.61
CA GLU A 480 32.42 -10.63 1.49
C GLU A 480 33.11 -9.55 0.65
N TRP A 481 32.87 -8.30 1.03
CA TRP A 481 33.39 -7.14 0.33
C TRP A 481 34.41 -6.41 1.16
N THR A 482 35.61 -6.21 0.59
CA THR A 482 36.58 -5.24 1.11
C THR A 482 36.37 -3.93 0.36
N ILE A 483 36.06 -2.86 1.08
CA ILE A 483 35.86 -1.51 0.54
C ILE A 483 37.04 -0.67 1.02
N ARG A 484 37.75 0.00 0.07
CA ARG A 484 38.88 0.85 0.35
C ARG A 484 38.74 2.23 -0.25
N ILE A 485 39.15 3.23 0.47
CA ILE A 485 39.32 4.62 0.02
C ILE A 485 40.77 4.98 0.27
N THR A 486 41.51 5.27 -0.80
CA THR A 486 42.97 5.53 -0.69
C THR A 486 43.27 7.00 -0.93
N VAL A 487 44.40 7.44 -0.37
CA VAL A 487 44.94 8.80 -0.55
C VAL A 487 45.21 9.08 -2.03
N ASP A 488 45.80 8.09 -2.73
CA ASP A 488 46.20 8.24 -4.12
C ASP A 488 45.01 8.48 -5.06
N ASP A 489 43.89 7.83 -4.76
CA ASP A 489 42.67 7.96 -5.58
C ASP A 489 41.85 9.22 -5.23
N ASN A 490 42.02 9.79 -4.04
CA ASN A 490 41.21 10.88 -3.51
C ASN A 490 42.04 12.03 -2.93
N PRO A 491 42.93 12.66 -3.72
CA PRO A 491 43.83 13.70 -3.22
C PRO A 491 43.07 14.94 -2.70
N THR A 492 41.86 15.17 -3.13
CA THR A 492 41.00 16.29 -2.67
C THR A 492 40.49 16.13 -1.24
N LEU A 493 40.51 14.91 -0.70
CA LEU A 493 40.09 14.61 0.67
C LEU A 493 41.23 14.47 1.66
N VAL A 494 42.44 14.83 1.24
CA VAL A 494 43.64 14.74 2.09
C VAL A 494 43.80 16.01 2.89
N GLN A 495 43.82 15.89 4.21
CA GLN A 495 44.14 16.96 5.15
C GLN A 495 45.33 16.54 6.04
N GLY A 496 46.41 17.32 6.06
CA GLY A 496 47.58 17.01 6.89
C GLY A 496 48.28 15.69 6.53
N GLY A 497 48.15 15.18 5.30
CA GLY A 497 48.74 13.91 4.85
C GLY A 497 47.90 12.67 5.15
N THR A 498 46.74 12.83 5.77
CA THR A 498 45.76 11.75 6.04
C THR A 498 44.43 12.03 5.35
N LEU A 499 43.69 10.96 5.05
CA LEU A 499 42.33 11.07 4.49
C LEU A 499 41.37 11.64 5.55
N ASP A 500 40.66 12.69 5.20
CA ASP A 500 39.52 13.17 5.97
C ASP A 500 38.21 12.65 5.36
N LEU A 501 37.67 11.58 5.94
CA LEU A 501 36.41 10.97 5.58
C LEU A 501 35.26 11.33 6.56
N SER A 502 35.48 12.33 7.42
CA SER A 502 34.47 12.81 8.39
C SER A 502 33.19 13.34 7.69
N GLY A 503 33.33 13.81 6.45
CA GLY A 503 32.24 14.28 5.63
C GLY A 503 31.31 13.18 5.12
N ILE A 504 31.71 11.90 5.18
CA ILE A 504 30.85 10.77 4.80
C ILE A 504 29.97 10.41 5.99
N SER A 505 28.65 10.38 5.80
CA SER A 505 27.71 10.01 6.85
C SER A 505 27.30 8.53 6.79
N ASP A 506 27.17 7.97 5.58
CA ASP A 506 26.77 6.58 5.36
C ASP A 506 27.20 6.07 3.98
N VAL A 507 27.29 4.75 3.84
CA VAL A 507 27.41 4.04 2.56
C VAL A 507 26.25 3.04 2.47
N LEU A 508 25.40 3.21 1.47
CA LEU A 508 24.23 2.39 1.25
C LEU A 508 24.49 1.44 0.07
N ALA A 509 24.17 0.17 0.25
CA ALA A 509 24.17 -0.82 -0.82
C ALA A 509 22.72 -1.25 -1.11
N PHE A 510 22.26 -1.03 -2.34
CA PHE A 510 20.97 -1.48 -2.84
C PHE A 510 21.18 -2.68 -3.73
N PHE A 511 20.45 -3.75 -3.43
CA PHE A 511 20.44 -4.96 -4.24
C PHE A 511 19.06 -5.21 -4.79
N GLU A 512 18.97 -5.45 -6.09
CA GLU A 512 17.88 -6.19 -6.68
C GLU A 512 18.40 -7.61 -6.94
N TYR A 513 17.68 -8.61 -6.47
CA TYR A 513 18.15 -9.99 -6.54
C TYR A 513 17.04 -10.97 -6.83
N GLY A 514 17.39 -12.02 -7.54
CA GLY A 514 16.57 -13.20 -7.72
C GLY A 514 16.84 -14.20 -6.60
N PHE A 515 15.85 -14.99 -6.27
CA PHE A 515 15.97 -16.04 -5.26
C PHE A 515 14.98 -17.16 -5.52
N ASP A 516 15.24 -18.32 -4.90
CA ASP A 516 14.31 -19.44 -4.87
C ASP A 516 13.63 -19.49 -3.51
N TYR A 517 12.33 -19.78 -3.48
CA TYR A 517 11.64 -20.07 -2.23
C TYR A 517 12.03 -21.46 -1.71
N ARG A 518 12.24 -21.53 -0.39
CA ARG A 518 12.58 -22.75 0.31
C ARG A 518 11.42 -23.71 0.40
#